data_0bee8b43adf461dd6c3e629f06a7a20d
#
_entry.id   0bee8b43adf461dd6c3e629f06a7a20d
#
_cell.length_a   1.000
_cell.length_b   1.000
_cell.length_c   1.000
_cell.angle_alpha   90.00
_cell.angle_beta   90.00
_cell.angle_gamma   90.00
#
_symmetry.space_group_name_H-M   'P 1'
#
loop_
_entity.id
_entity.type
_entity.pdbx_description
1 polymer ?
#
loop_
_entity_poly.entity_id
_entity_poly.type
_entity_poly.pdbx_seq_one_letter_code
_entity_poly.pdbx_strand_id
1 'polypeptide(L)'
;MSDQVIAIIFFVAIIALTLAITAWASRRTKDTSHHYVAGGEIKGWQNGLAISGDYLSAASFLGIAGAIALTGFSGFYLSIGFLVAYLVVLLLVAEPLRNMGKYTMADMLASRFNTSSVRSVAALSTIVISMFYMIAQLNGSGALIGLLLGLPYWLSVIVIGILMTVYIVAGGMIATTWIQIIKALLLIAGTLTLSVLVLARYGFNPFALFAAVDSEIGSEFLVPPPPSTLVAGLDVISLNIALVLGTAGLPHILIRFLTVPDAKTARSSIVTATWIIGLFYLLTPVLGYGAALVVGQDAIAEANPAGNLAAPQLANELAGPVFFAFISAVAFATIVAVVAGLVVAASSAFAHDFYTNVFRGGEASEREQLRAARYAAVGISVAAILLALPAESFNVAFLVALAFAVAASANVPVILLTIFWKRFNTTGAVTGMLVGLISAVVLVIISPNVLTGPNPEPPATPIIPIDYIFPLKSPALVSVPLGFLGCYLGTLLGGRGAEREREQGIQTSYDEIRVRANTGIINVEQEIREASPAEEPRTT
;
A
#
# COMPACT_ATOMS: atom_id res chain seq x y z
N MET A 1 0.29 38.21 5.95
CA MET A 1 1.33 37.16 5.81
C MET A 1 1.27 36.72 4.36
N SER A 2 2.40 36.49 3.71
CA SER A 2 2.35 35.91 2.37
C SER A 2 1.84 34.46 2.44
N ASP A 3 1.20 33.98 1.39
CA ASP A 3 0.61 32.63 1.31
C ASP A 3 1.66 31.53 1.56
N GLN A 4 2.88 31.75 1.08
CA GLN A 4 4.03 30.88 1.35
C GLN A 4 4.38 30.78 2.84
N VAL A 5 4.31 31.89 3.58
CA VAL A 5 4.58 31.87 5.04
C VAL A 5 3.51 31.07 5.76
N ILE A 6 2.24 31.19 5.38
CA ILE A 6 1.15 30.40 5.94
C ILE A 6 1.39 28.92 5.67
N ALA A 7 1.72 28.54 4.43
CA ALA A 7 2.01 27.18 4.04
C ALA A 7 3.20 26.57 4.82
N ILE A 8 4.28 27.32 4.98
CA ILE A 8 5.45 26.90 5.76
C ILE A 8 5.09 26.66 7.23
N ILE A 9 4.25 27.52 7.84
CA ILE A 9 3.83 27.36 9.24
C ILE A 9 3.06 26.06 9.43
N PHE A 10 2.06 25.76 8.56
CA PHE A 10 1.32 24.50 8.63
C PHE A 10 2.22 23.27 8.39
N PHE A 11 3.13 23.36 7.43
CA PHE A 11 4.09 22.32 7.11
C PHE A 11 5.01 22.02 8.32
N VAL A 12 5.62 23.05 8.91
CA VAL A 12 6.48 22.93 10.08
C VAL A 12 5.70 22.41 11.29
N ALA A 13 4.45 22.86 11.51
CA ALA A 13 3.60 22.40 12.59
C ALA A 13 3.31 20.88 12.47
N ILE A 14 3.02 20.38 11.25
CA ILE A 14 2.79 18.95 11.02
C ILE A 14 4.07 18.14 11.22
N ILE A 15 5.23 18.62 10.73
CA ILE A 15 6.51 17.96 10.98
C ILE A 15 6.80 17.89 12.48
N ALA A 16 6.64 19.01 13.20
CA ALA A 16 6.85 19.06 14.63
C ALA A 16 5.92 18.09 15.40
N LEU A 17 4.65 18.01 15.01
CA LEU A 17 3.69 17.06 15.56
C LEU A 17 4.12 15.61 15.33
N THR A 18 4.50 15.26 14.11
CA THR A 18 4.93 13.90 13.77
C THR A 18 6.23 13.51 14.48
N LEU A 19 7.19 14.43 14.61
CA LEU A 19 8.41 14.23 15.39
C LEU A 19 8.13 14.08 16.89
N ALA A 20 7.22 14.86 17.45
CA ALA A 20 6.80 14.73 18.84
C ALA A 20 6.17 13.38 19.14
N ILE A 21 5.28 12.89 18.24
CA ILE A 21 4.69 11.55 18.34
C ILE A 21 5.77 10.48 18.26
N THR A 22 6.72 10.63 17.34
CA THR A 22 7.83 9.68 17.16
C THR A 22 8.71 9.63 18.41
N ALA A 23 9.09 10.78 18.98
CA ALA A 23 9.88 10.87 20.20
C ALA A 23 9.13 10.29 21.41
N TRP A 24 7.83 10.48 21.49
CA TRP A 24 7.00 9.86 22.53
C TRP A 24 6.91 8.34 22.36
N ALA A 25 6.68 7.84 21.13
CA ALA A 25 6.55 6.42 20.84
C ALA A 25 7.88 5.67 21.00
N SER A 26 9.01 6.28 20.65
CA SER A 26 10.34 5.68 20.79
C SER A 26 10.67 5.33 22.24
N ARG A 27 10.16 6.12 23.20
CA ARG A 27 10.31 5.83 24.64
C ARG A 27 9.50 4.62 25.11
N ARG A 28 8.51 4.18 24.30
CA ARG A 28 7.65 3.03 24.60
C ARG A 28 8.06 1.76 23.87
N THR A 29 8.91 1.86 22.87
CA THR A 29 9.48 0.74 22.13
C THR A 29 10.57 0.07 22.97
N LYS A 30 10.26 -1.09 23.58
CA LYS A 30 11.14 -1.77 24.53
C LYS A 30 11.97 -2.88 23.86
N ASP A 31 11.39 -3.57 22.90
CA ASP A 31 11.93 -4.76 22.25
C ASP A 31 11.56 -4.84 20.76
N THR A 32 11.95 -5.91 20.10
CA THR A 32 11.67 -6.15 18.67
C THR A 32 10.19 -6.30 18.38
N SER A 33 9.39 -6.87 19.30
CA SER A 33 7.93 -6.99 19.13
C SER A 33 7.25 -5.63 19.12
N HIS A 34 7.62 -4.72 20.03
CA HIS A 34 7.12 -3.34 20.00
C HIS A 34 7.57 -2.58 18.76
N HIS A 35 8.80 -2.85 18.26
CA HIS A 35 9.31 -2.20 17.07
C HIS A 35 8.59 -2.64 15.79
N TYR A 36 8.33 -3.95 15.62
CA TYR A 36 7.76 -4.50 14.37
C TYR A 36 6.24 -4.53 14.35
N VAL A 37 5.60 -4.87 15.48
CA VAL A 37 4.13 -5.10 15.53
C VAL A 37 3.45 -4.41 16.72
N ALA A 38 4.07 -3.39 17.30
CA ALA A 38 3.52 -2.64 18.44
C ALA A 38 3.08 -3.53 19.62
N GLY A 39 3.80 -4.65 19.87
CA GLY A 39 3.50 -5.61 20.91
C GLY A 39 2.25 -6.47 20.69
N GLY A 40 1.51 -6.29 19.59
CA GLY A 40 0.25 -7.00 19.34
C GLY A 40 -0.92 -6.51 20.21
N GLU A 41 -0.84 -5.31 20.78
CA GLU A 41 -1.79 -4.82 21.81
C GLU A 41 -2.76 -3.74 21.28
N ILE A 42 -2.73 -3.40 19.99
CA ILE A 42 -3.55 -2.34 19.41
C ILE A 42 -5.03 -2.75 19.38
N LYS A 43 -5.91 -1.86 19.85
CA LYS A 43 -7.36 -2.11 19.85
C LYS A 43 -7.94 -2.09 18.43
N GLY A 44 -9.01 -2.83 18.18
CA GLY A 44 -9.60 -2.99 16.85
C GLY A 44 -9.93 -1.68 16.15
N TRP A 45 -10.61 -0.73 16.80
CA TRP A 45 -10.94 0.56 16.22
C TRP A 45 -9.70 1.44 15.93
N GLN A 46 -8.69 1.39 16.81
CA GLN A 46 -7.42 2.10 16.60
C GLN A 46 -6.68 1.53 15.39
N ASN A 47 -6.63 0.21 15.29
CA ASN A 47 -6.03 -0.45 14.15
C ASN A 47 -6.83 -0.21 12.85
N GLY A 48 -8.17 -0.17 12.93
CA GLY A 48 -9.02 0.21 11.79
C GLY A 48 -8.72 1.61 11.26
N LEU A 49 -8.58 2.60 12.16
CA LEU A 49 -8.13 3.94 11.79
C LEU A 49 -6.69 3.94 11.24
N ALA A 50 -5.77 3.18 11.84
CA ALA A 50 -4.39 3.09 11.37
C ALA A 50 -4.31 2.44 9.97
N ILE A 51 -5.09 1.36 9.72
CA ILE A 51 -5.22 0.74 8.40
C ILE A 51 -5.78 1.75 7.39
N SER A 52 -6.84 2.47 7.75
CA SER A 52 -7.39 3.53 6.89
C SER A 52 -6.33 4.60 6.60
N GLY A 53 -5.55 4.98 7.60
CA GLY A 53 -4.43 5.89 7.44
C GLY A 53 -3.37 5.36 6.49
N ASP A 54 -2.94 4.12 6.58
CA ASP A 54 -1.97 3.52 5.67
C ASP A 54 -2.48 3.47 4.22
N TYR A 55 -3.76 3.22 4.06
CA TYR A 55 -4.37 3.06 2.74
C TYR A 55 -4.74 4.37 2.07
N LEU A 56 -5.35 5.30 2.80
CA LEU A 56 -5.67 6.64 2.32
C LEU A 56 -4.38 7.46 2.21
N SER A 57 -3.68 7.25 1.12
CA SER A 57 -2.37 7.83 0.81
C SER A 57 -2.49 9.09 -0.07
N ALA A 58 -1.36 9.65 -0.48
CA ALA A 58 -1.34 10.70 -1.50
C ALA A 58 -2.04 10.25 -2.79
N ALA A 59 -1.94 8.97 -3.14
CA ALA A 59 -2.64 8.41 -4.30
C ALA A 59 -4.14 8.57 -4.19
N SER A 60 -4.72 8.25 -3.02
CA SER A 60 -6.16 8.35 -2.78
C SER A 60 -6.67 9.78 -2.79
N PHE A 61 -5.91 10.71 -2.21
CA PHE A 61 -6.34 12.10 -2.05
C PHE A 61 -5.92 12.99 -3.23
N LEU A 62 -4.64 12.99 -3.58
CA LEU A 62 -4.13 13.83 -4.66
C LEU A 62 -4.34 13.18 -6.02
N GLY A 63 -3.92 11.91 -6.16
CA GLY A 63 -3.90 11.22 -7.45
C GLY A 63 -5.29 10.94 -8.00
N ILE A 64 -6.23 10.43 -7.18
CA ILE A 64 -7.57 10.08 -7.65
C ILE A 64 -8.40 11.33 -7.94
N ALA A 65 -8.36 12.35 -7.05
CA ALA A 65 -9.06 13.60 -7.30
C ALA A 65 -8.60 14.25 -8.60
N GLY A 66 -7.28 14.25 -8.85
CA GLY A 66 -6.71 14.74 -10.10
C GLY A 66 -7.06 13.90 -11.31
N ALA A 67 -7.01 12.58 -11.20
CA ALA A 67 -7.42 11.69 -12.28
C ALA A 67 -8.88 11.93 -12.69
N ILE A 68 -9.81 12.04 -11.71
CA ILE A 68 -11.21 12.36 -12.00
C ILE A 68 -11.35 13.76 -12.59
N ALA A 69 -10.62 14.76 -12.07
CA ALA A 69 -10.67 16.13 -12.58
C ALA A 69 -10.25 16.22 -14.04
N LEU A 70 -9.26 15.44 -14.47
CA LEU A 70 -8.75 15.49 -15.85
C LEU A 70 -9.43 14.48 -16.80
N THR A 71 -9.89 13.34 -16.30
CA THR A 71 -10.36 12.22 -17.15
C THR A 71 -11.77 11.72 -16.79
N GLY A 72 -12.48 12.42 -15.91
CA GLY A 72 -13.85 12.08 -15.53
C GLY A 72 -13.98 10.67 -14.96
N PHE A 73 -14.96 9.93 -15.48
CA PHE A 73 -15.25 8.56 -15.02
C PHE A 73 -14.06 7.60 -15.14
N SER A 74 -13.19 7.80 -16.12
CA SER A 74 -11.96 6.98 -16.24
C SER A 74 -11.08 7.05 -14.98
N GLY A 75 -10.97 8.24 -14.37
CA GLY A 75 -10.28 8.40 -13.09
C GLY A 75 -11.00 7.74 -11.92
N PHE A 76 -12.33 7.62 -11.98
CA PHE A 76 -13.13 6.99 -10.93
C PHE A 76 -12.97 5.46 -10.86
N TYR A 77 -12.53 4.80 -11.93
CA TYR A 77 -12.17 3.37 -11.88
C TYR A 77 -11.15 3.06 -10.79
N LEU A 78 -10.21 3.98 -10.53
CA LEU A 78 -9.25 3.83 -9.43
C LEU A 78 -9.95 3.74 -8.07
N SER A 79 -10.93 4.60 -7.79
CA SER A 79 -11.70 4.57 -6.54
C SER A 79 -12.44 3.25 -6.35
N ILE A 80 -13.07 2.75 -7.40
CA ILE A 80 -13.83 1.49 -7.36
C ILE A 80 -12.89 0.33 -7.04
N GLY A 81 -11.76 0.21 -7.75
CA GLY A 81 -10.79 -0.85 -7.54
C GLY A 81 -10.21 -0.85 -6.13
N PHE A 82 -9.82 0.31 -5.62
CA PHE A 82 -9.29 0.46 -4.27
C PHE A 82 -10.32 0.10 -3.17
N LEU A 83 -11.59 0.43 -3.37
CA LEU A 83 -12.66 0.09 -2.41
C LEU A 83 -12.92 -1.41 -2.37
N VAL A 84 -13.10 -2.04 -3.53
CA VAL A 84 -13.42 -3.48 -3.63
C VAL A 84 -12.29 -4.35 -3.08
N ALA A 85 -11.05 -3.89 -3.16
CA ALA A 85 -9.88 -4.60 -2.62
C ALA A 85 -10.01 -4.97 -1.14
N TYR A 86 -10.64 -4.12 -0.33
CA TYR A 86 -10.82 -4.41 1.10
C TYR A 86 -11.78 -5.55 1.38
N LEU A 87 -12.73 -5.84 0.50
CA LEU A 87 -13.58 -7.03 0.61
C LEU A 87 -12.77 -8.31 0.41
N VAL A 88 -11.81 -8.31 -0.53
CA VAL A 88 -10.90 -9.44 -0.75
C VAL A 88 -10.05 -9.70 0.50
N VAL A 89 -9.46 -8.64 1.06
CA VAL A 89 -8.65 -8.73 2.29
C VAL A 89 -9.47 -9.25 3.47
N LEU A 90 -10.68 -8.70 3.66
CA LEU A 90 -11.58 -9.06 4.75
C LEU A 90 -11.96 -10.54 4.70
N LEU A 91 -12.29 -11.03 3.50
CA LEU A 91 -12.85 -12.39 3.35
C LEU A 91 -11.78 -13.47 3.30
N LEU A 92 -10.58 -13.19 2.77
CA LEU A 92 -9.62 -14.24 2.42
C LEU A 92 -8.32 -14.22 3.24
N VAL A 93 -7.88 -13.07 3.75
CA VAL A 93 -6.50 -12.91 4.21
C VAL A 93 -6.37 -12.57 5.69
N ALA A 94 -7.21 -11.70 6.21
CA ALA A 94 -7.00 -11.04 7.50
C ALA A 94 -6.90 -11.99 8.69
N GLU A 95 -7.89 -12.84 8.87
CA GLU A 95 -7.94 -13.78 9.99
C GLU A 95 -6.85 -14.85 9.87
N PRO A 96 -6.69 -15.54 8.72
CA PRO A 96 -5.62 -16.52 8.54
C PRO A 96 -4.23 -15.92 8.77
N LEU A 97 -3.99 -14.73 8.25
CA LEU A 97 -2.70 -14.06 8.43
C LEU A 97 -2.40 -13.77 9.91
N ARG A 98 -3.40 -13.24 10.66
CA ARG A 98 -3.22 -12.97 12.08
C ARG A 98 -2.95 -14.25 12.87
N ASN A 99 -3.62 -15.34 12.52
CA ASN A 99 -3.48 -16.63 13.20
C ASN A 99 -2.15 -17.35 12.89
N MET A 100 -1.59 -17.13 11.70
CA MET A 100 -0.38 -17.82 11.24
C MET A 100 0.90 -16.98 11.34
N GLY A 101 0.82 -15.65 11.23
CA GLY A 101 1.97 -14.76 11.21
C GLY A 101 2.45 -14.35 12.61
N LYS A 102 3.71 -13.86 12.69
CA LYS A 102 4.30 -13.30 13.91
C LYS A 102 4.68 -11.83 13.74
N TYR A 103 5.57 -11.51 12.81
CA TYR A 103 6.07 -10.16 12.55
C TYR A 103 5.91 -9.73 11.10
N THR A 104 6.00 -10.69 10.16
CA THR A 104 6.01 -10.41 8.73
C THR A 104 5.12 -11.40 7.97
N MET A 105 4.86 -11.09 6.68
CA MET A 105 4.24 -12.04 5.76
C MET A 105 5.09 -13.32 5.62
N ALA A 106 6.41 -13.19 5.65
CA ALA A 106 7.31 -14.34 5.55
C ALA A 106 7.12 -15.31 6.74
N ASP A 107 6.81 -14.83 7.93
CA ASP A 107 6.50 -15.70 9.07
C ASP A 107 5.21 -16.51 8.85
N MET A 108 4.19 -15.91 8.22
CA MET A 108 2.98 -16.62 7.83
C MET A 108 3.29 -17.74 6.84
N LEU A 109 4.11 -17.48 5.82
CA LEU A 109 4.54 -18.52 4.87
C LEU A 109 5.42 -19.58 5.54
N ALA A 110 6.34 -19.17 6.41
CA ALA A 110 7.23 -20.06 7.15
C ALA A 110 6.50 -20.93 8.18
N SER A 111 5.29 -20.56 8.60
CA SER A 111 4.46 -21.42 9.44
C SER A 111 4.10 -22.73 8.74
N ARG A 112 4.06 -22.73 7.39
CA ARG A 112 3.86 -23.92 6.57
C ARG A 112 5.14 -24.43 5.93
N PHE A 113 6.01 -23.54 5.45
CA PHE A 113 7.24 -23.84 4.70
C PHE A 113 8.44 -23.21 5.39
N ASN A 114 8.97 -23.85 6.42
CA ASN A 114 10.05 -23.30 7.23
C ASN A 114 11.43 -23.44 6.54
N THR A 115 11.62 -22.74 5.43
CA THR A 115 12.86 -22.76 4.64
C THR A 115 13.44 -21.36 4.44
N SER A 116 14.77 -21.28 4.37
CA SER A 116 15.49 -20.03 4.07
C SER A 116 15.12 -19.47 2.70
N SER A 117 14.83 -20.33 1.71
CA SER A 117 14.43 -19.91 0.37
C SER A 117 13.10 -19.16 0.35
N VAL A 118 12.08 -19.65 1.05
CA VAL A 118 10.77 -18.95 1.16
C VAL A 118 10.94 -17.61 1.86
N ARG A 119 11.69 -17.55 2.96
CA ARG A 119 11.94 -16.29 3.68
C ARG A 119 12.69 -15.29 2.83
N SER A 120 13.73 -15.72 2.09
CA SER A 120 14.52 -14.84 1.22
C SER A 120 13.68 -14.23 0.11
N VAL A 121 12.86 -15.04 -0.57
CA VAL A 121 12.02 -14.57 -1.68
C VAL A 121 10.89 -13.69 -1.17
N ALA A 122 10.29 -13.99 -0.01
CA ALA A 122 9.28 -13.15 0.62
C ALA A 122 9.85 -11.78 1.06
N ALA A 123 11.08 -11.76 1.60
CA ALA A 123 11.77 -10.52 1.93
C ALA A 123 12.07 -9.68 0.68
N LEU A 124 12.57 -10.31 -0.39
CA LEU A 124 12.82 -9.66 -1.67
C LEU A 124 11.53 -9.05 -2.24
N SER A 125 10.45 -9.82 -2.28
CA SER A 125 9.13 -9.35 -2.75
C SER A 125 8.66 -8.14 -1.93
N THR A 126 8.76 -8.21 -0.59
CA THR A 126 8.38 -7.12 0.31
C THR A 126 9.17 -5.83 0.02
N ILE A 127 10.49 -5.94 -0.20
CA ILE A 127 11.34 -4.80 -0.50
C ILE A 127 10.96 -4.18 -1.85
N VAL A 128 10.83 -4.99 -2.90
CA VAL A 128 10.52 -4.50 -4.25
C VAL A 128 9.15 -3.82 -4.27
N ILE A 129 8.11 -4.43 -3.69
CA ILE A 129 6.76 -3.84 -3.62
C ILE A 129 6.80 -2.51 -2.85
N SER A 130 7.50 -2.47 -1.71
CA SER A 130 7.63 -1.25 -0.92
C SER A 130 8.34 -0.14 -1.70
N MET A 131 9.37 -0.47 -2.50
CA MET A 131 10.07 0.50 -3.35
C MET A 131 9.15 1.08 -4.42
N PHE A 132 8.38 0.26 -5.14
CA PHE A 132 7.40 0.76 -6.12
C PHE A 132 6.40 1.74 -5.49
N TYR A 133 5.91 1.41 -4.29
CA TYR A 133 4.97 2.28 -3.60
C TYR A 133 5.65 3.57 -3.08
N MET A 134 6.90 3.50 -2.62
CA MET A 134 7.66 4.67 -2.17
C MET A 134 7.93 5.65 -3.31
N ILE A 135 8.21 5.18 -4.52
CA ILE A 135 8.36 6.02 -5.72
C ILE A 135 7.09 6.89 -5.90
N ALA A 136 5.91 6.29 -5.81
CA ALA A 136 4.65 7.01 -5.92
C ALA A 136 4.48 8.08 -4.83
N GLN A 137 4.80 7.76 -3.58
CA GLN A 137 4.69 8.70 -2.47
C GLN A 137 5.70 9.87 -2.61
N LEU A 138 6.93 9.58 -3.01
CA LEU A 138 7.95 10.60 -3.26
C LEU A 138 7.58 11.50 -4.44
N ASN A 139 6.97 10.94 -5.49
CA ASN A 139 6.42 11.72 -6.62
C ASN A 139 5.38 12.74 -6.11
N GLY A 140 4.37 12.29 -5.36
CA GLY A 140 3.36 13.18 -4.78
C GLY A 140 3.95 14.26 -3.88
N SER A 141 4.99 13.92 -3.10
CA SER A 141 5.67 14.89 -2.23
C SER A 141 6.46 15.92 -3.05
N GLY A 142 7.14 15.48 -4.11
CA GLY A 142 7.87 16.35 -5.02
C GLY A 142 6.98 17.42 -5.67
N ALA A 143 5.83 17.00 -6.20
CA ALA A 143 4.84 17.89 -6.78
C ALA A 143 4.28 18.88 -5.75
N LEU A 144 3.89 18.38 -4.56
CA LEU A 144 3.28 19.22 -3.52
C LEU A 144 4.26 20.24 -2.94
N ILE A 145 5.49 19.85 -2.65
CA ILE A 145 6.52 20.75 -2.10
C ILE A 145 7.02 21.73 -3.16
N GLY A 146 7.10 21.29 -4.40
CA GLY A 146 7.34 22.17 -5.54
C GLY A 146 6.32 23.32 -5.59
N LEU A 147 5.03 23.00 -5.46
CA LEU A 147 3.95 23.99 -5.41
C LEU A 147 4.05 24.93 -4.19
N LEU A 148 4.32 24.37 -2.99
CA LEU A 148 4.33 25.14 -1.74
C LEU A 148 5.55 26.07 -1.60
N LEU A 149 6.73 25.60 -2.00
CA LEU A 149 8.00 26.29 -1.76
C LEU A 149 8.63 26.88 -3.02
N GLY A 150 8.05 26.62 -4.21
CA GLY A 150 8.64 27.04 -5.49
C GLY A 150 9.95 26.32 -5.84
N LEU A 151 10.18 25.13 -5.27
CA LEU A 151 11.38 24.36 -5.53
C LEU A 151 11.20 23.46 -6.77
N PRO A 152 12.28 23.21 -7.54
CA PRO A 152 12.20 22.24 -8.62
C PRO A 152 11.92 20.83 -8.08
N TYR A 153 11.19 20.02 -8.85
CA TYR A 153 10.74 18.70 -8.46
C TYR A 153 11.87 17.81 -7.88
N TRP A 154 12.99 17.70 -8.59
CA TRP A 154 14.11 16.85 -8.17
C TRP A 154 14.67 17.23 -6.79
N LEU A 155 14.76 18.54 -6.50
CA LEU A 155 15.23 19.02 -5.20
C LEU A 155 14.21 18.73 -4.10
N SER A 156 12.91 18.90 -4.40
CA SER A 156 11.81 18.57 -3.50
C SER A 156 11.82 17.09 -3.11
N VAL A 157 11.98 16.19 -4.07
CA VAL A 157 12.09 14.74 -3.84
C VAL A 157 13.28 14.38 -2.94
N ILE A 158 14.45 14.97 -3.20
CA ILE A 158 15.67 14.70 -2.41
C ILE A 158 15.50 15.20 -0.96
N VAL A 159 15.08 16.47 -0.80
CA VAL A 159 14.92 17.09 0.55
C VAL A 159 13.93 16.29 1.38
N ILE A 160 12.77 15.97 0.79
CA ILE A 160 11.73 15.22 1.51
C ILE A 160 12.15 13.78 1.76
N GLY A 161 12.79 13.13 0.79
CA GLY A 161 13.29 11.76 0.95
C GLY A 161 14.31 11.66 2.10
N ILE A 162 15.22 12.63 2.24
CA ILE A 162 16.16 12.70 3.36
C ILE A 162 15.41 12.91 4.68
N LEU A 163 14.48 13.88 4.73
CA LEU A 163 13.68 14.15 5.92
C LEU A 163 12.93 12.91 6.39
N MET A 164 12.28 12.21 5.46
CA MET A 164 11.57 10.96 5.75
C MET A 164 12.49 9.87 6.26
N THR A 165 13.68 9.71 5.67
CA THR A 165 14.66 8.72 6.09
C THR A 165 15.11 8.94 7.54
N VAL A 166 15.44 10.19 7.90
CA VAL A 166 15.82 10.56 9.28
C VAL A 166 14.69 10.25 10.27
N TYR A 167 13.48 10.59 9.91
CA TYR A 167 12.28 10.36 10.71
C TYR A 167 12.01 8.87 10.98
N ILE A 168 12.14 8.01 9.96
CA ILE A 168 11.78 6.59 10.04
C ILE A 168 12.77 5.80 10.90
N VAL A 169 14.06 6.12 10.82
CA VAL A 169 15.12 5.43 11.59
C VAL A 169 14.86 5.50 13.10
N ALA A 170 14.09 6.50 13.58
CA ALA A 170 13.81 6.73 15.00
C ALA A 170 12.49 6.11 15.52
N GLY A 171 11.52 5.79 14.63
CA GLY A 171 10.11 5.63 15.06
C GLY A 171 9.65 4.22 15.46
N GLY A 172 9.69 3.23 14.58
CA GLY A 172 9.07 1.90 14.76
C GLY A 172 7.52 1.90 14.66
N MET A 173 6.89 0.72 14.88
CA MET A 173 5.46 0.48 14.58
C MET A 173 4.51 1.26 15.51
N ILE A 174 4.87 1.50 16.77
CA ILE A 174 4.03 2.28 17.69
C ILE A 174 3.87 3.71 17.17
N ALA A 175 5.00 4.35 16.77
CA ALA A 175 4.97 5.69 16.19
C ALA A 175 4.11 5.72 14.93
N THR A 176 4.36 4.79 14.01
CA THR A 176 3.64 4.67 12.75
C THR A 176 2.14 4.53 12.98
N THR A 177 1.71 3.72 13.95
CA THR A 177 0.28 3.52 14.27
C THR A 177 -0.40 4.84 14.69
N TRP A 178 0.18 5.58 15.62
CA TRP A 178 -0.42 6.82 16.10
C TRP A 178 -0.41 7.93 15.06
N ILE A 179 0.63 8.02 14.25
CA ILE A 179 0.70 8.98 13.15
C ILE A 179 -0.37 8.67 12.10
N GLN A 180 -0.55 7.39 11.76
CA GLN A 180 -1.60 6.98 10.82
C GLN A 180 -3.01 7.30 11.35
N ILE A 181 -3.27 7.12 12.65
CA ILE A 181 -4.56 7.48 13.26
C ILE A 181 -4.82 8.99 13.12
N ILE A 182 -3.86 9.81 13.55
CA ILE A 182 -4.02 11.28 13.53
C ILE A 182 -4.16 11.78 12.10
N LYS A 183 -3.32 11.30 11.19
CA LYS A 183 -3.39 11.62 9.78
C LYS A 183 -4.73 11.21 9.15
N ALA A 184 -5.24 10.01 9.44
CA ALA A 184 -6.53 9.55 8.93
C ALA A 184 -7.65 10.50 9.35
N LEU A 185 -7.68 10.92 10.61
CA LEU A 185 -8.67 11.88 11.11
C LEU A 185 -8.56 13.23 10.41
N LEU A 186 -7.34 13.76 10.24
CA LEU A 186 -7.11 15.04 9.55
C LEU A 186 -7.50 14.96 8.08
N LEU A 187 -7.14 13.87 7.40
CA LEU A 187 -7.46 13.66 5.99
C LEU A 187 -8.96 13.54 5.76
N ILE A 188 -9.66 12.75 6.58
CA ILE A 188 -11.12 12.60 6.49
C ILE A 188 -11.81 13.94 6.78
N ALA A 189 -11.39 14.66 7.81
CA ALA A 189 -11.95 15.97 8.13
C ALA A 189 -11.72 16.97 6.99
N GLY A 190 -10.50 17.02 6.43
CA GLY A 190 -10.18 17.88 5.28
C GLY A 190 -11.00 17.53 4.05
N THR A 191 -11.10 16.24 3.71
CA THR A 191 -11.88 15.75 2.56
C THR A 191 -13.38 16.04 2.72
N LEU A 192 -13.94 15.80 3.90
CA LEU A 192 -15.35 16.12 4.19
C LEU A 192 -15.60 17.61 4.08
N THR A 193 -14.75 18.45 4.68
CA THR A 193 -14.90 19.91 4.61
C THR A 193 -14.83 20.38 3.16
N LEU A 194 -13.85 19.90 2.39
CA LEU A 194 -13.70 20.25 0.98
C LEU A 194 -14.91 19.82 0.15
N SER A 195 -15.41 18.59 0.38
CA SER A 195 -16.61 18.09 -0.29
C SER A 195 -17.87 18.90 0.07
N VAL A 196 -18.01 19.29 1.35
CA VAL A 196 -19.12 20.16 1.80
C VAL A 196 -19.04 21.53 1.13
N LEU A 197 -17.86 22.13 1.00
CA LEU A 197 -17.66 23.41 0.33
C LEU A 197 -17.99 23.32 -1.18
N VAL A 198 -17.59 22.23 -1.85
CA VAL A 198 -18.01 21.97 -3.24
C VAL A 198 -19.52 21.88 -3.33
N LEU A 199 -20.15 21.00 -2.54
CA LEU A 199 -21.59 20.79 -2.59
C LEU A 199 -22.40 22.04 -2.21
N ALA A 200 -21.88 22.90 -1.33
CA ALA A 200 -22.53 24.17 -0.98
C ALA A 200 -22.74 25.08 -2.21
N ARG A 201 -21.83 25.06 -3.20
CA ARG A 201 -22.01 25.80 -4.49
C ARG A 201 -23.15 25.24 -5.32
N TYR A 202 -23.54 23.98 -5.11
CA TYR A 202 -24.59 23.27 -5.84
C TYR A 202 -25.81 22.97 -4.94
N GLY A 203 -26.06 23.81 -3.91
CA GLY A 203 -27.22 23.69 -3.02
C GLY A 203 -27.24 22.41 -2.18
N PHE A 204 -26.07 21.86 -1.84
CA PHE A 204 -25.88 20.56 -1.14
C PHE A 204 -26.49 19.37 -1.88
N ASN A 205 -26.68 19.48 -3.19
CA ASN A 205 -27.23 18.42 -4.04
C ASN A 205 -26.15 17.83 -4.96
N PRO A 206 -25.71 16.58 -4.75
CA PRO A 206 -24.74 15.93 -5.63
C PRO A 206 -25.21 15.82 -7.08
N PHE A 207 -26.51 15.66 -7.31
CA PHE A 207 -27.07 15.59 -8.66
C PHE A 207 -26.98 16.94 -9.39
N ALA A 208 -27.04 18.05 -8.66
CA ALA A 208 -26.82 19.37 -9.25
C ALA A 208 -25.35 19.56 -9.67
N LEU A 209 -24.39 19.01 -8.90
CA LEU A 209 -22.99 18.98 -9.30
C LEU A 209 -22.80 18.18 -10.60
N PHE A 210 -23.41 16.99 -10.71
CA PHE A 210 -23.31 16.17 -11.92
C PHE A 210 -24.00 16.83 -13.11
N ALA A 211 -25.13 17.50 -12.90
CA ALA A 211 -25.79 18.26 -13.95
C ALA A 211 -24.93 19.45 -14.43
N ALA A 212 -24.15 20.10 -13.55
CA ALA A 212 -23.20 21.12 -13.95
C ALA A 212 -22.05 20.54 -14.78
N VAL A 213 -21.52 19.37 -14.41
CA VAL A 213 -20.51 18.67 -15.23
C VAL A 213 -21.06 18.33 -16.62
N ASP A 214 -22.28 17.82 -16.70
CA ASP A 214 -22.96 17.49 -17.96
C ASP A 214 -23.10 18.73 -18.87
N SER A 215 -23.50 19.87 -18.30
CA SER A 215 -23.73 21.11 -19.06
C SER A 215 -22.47 21.89 -19.43
N GLU A 216 -21.42 21.85 -18.60
CA GLU A 216 -20.21 22.68 -18.76
C GLU A 216 -19.06 21.93 -19.41
N ILE A 217 -18.94 20.61 -19.15
CA ILE A 217 -17.85 19.78 -19.65
C ILE A 217 -18.35 18.78 -20.71
N GLY A 218 -19.47 18.11 -20.42
CA GLY A 218 -20.11 17.13 -21.31
C GLY A 218 -20.52 15.84 -20.60
N SER A 219 -21.59 15.20 -21.07
CA SER A 219 -22.13 13.95 -20.51
C SER A 219 -21.15 12.78 -20.57
N GLU A 220 -20.23 12.77 -21.56
CA GLU A 220 -19.20 11.77 -21.71
C GLU A 220 -18.21 11.73 -20.54
N PHE A 221 -18.09 12.84 -19.81
CA PHE A 221 -17.21 12.94 -18.64
C PHE A 221 -17.77 12.20 -17.40
N LEU A 222 -19.08 11.96 -17.37
CA LEU A 222 -19.81 11.30 -16.29
C LEU A 222 -20.00 9.80 -16.50
N VAL A 223 -19.76 9.29 -17.69
CA VAL A 223 -20.00 7.88 -18.04
C VAL A 223 -18.70 7.15 -18.37
N PRO A 224 -18.65 5.81 -18.20
CA PRO A 224 -17.52 5.03 -18.65
C PRO A 224 -17.29 5.26 -20.14
N PRO A 225 -16.11 5.77 -20.58
CA PRO A 225 -15.84 5.91 -21.99
C PRO A 225 -15.76 4.52 -22.64
N PRO A 226 -16.32 4.33 -23.85
CA PRO A 226 -16.10 3.13 -24.61
C PRO A 226 -14.57 3.01 -24.89
N PRO A 227 -13.97 1.82 -24.72
CA PRO A 227 -12.55 1.68 -24.98
C PRO A 227 -12.26 1.98 -26.47
N SER A 228 -11.33 2.89 -26.72
CA SER A 228 -10.93 3.29 -28.07
C SER A 228 -10.33 2.13 -28.87
N THR A 229 -9.70 1.20 -28.17
CA THR A 229 -9.10 -0.03 -28.72
C THR A 229 -9.28 -1.21 -27.78
N LEU A 230 -9.12 -2.43 -28.29
CA LEU A 230 -9.10 -3.65 -27.46
C LEU A 230 -8.01 -3.54 -26.37
N VAL A 231 -6.84 -3.00 -26.69
CA VAL A 231 -5.72 -2.81 -25.75
C VAL A 231 -6.13 -1.88 -24.62
N ALA A 232 -6.78 -0.77 -24.92
CA ALA A 232 -7.28 0.15 -23.88
C ALA A 232 -8.30 -0.52 -22.94
N GLY A 233 -9.21 -1.34 -23.48
CA GLY A 233 -10.14 -2.11 -22.65
C GLY A 233 -9.45 -3.15 -21.75
N LEU A 234 -8.48 -3.87 -22.29
CA LEU A 234 -7.68 -4.83 -21.53
C LEU A 234 -6.84 -4.14 -20.46
N ASP A 235 -6.36 -2.94 -20.70
CA ASP A 235 -5.59 -2.16 -19.72
C ASP A 235 -6.45 -1.74 -18.51
N VAL A 236 -7.71 -1.32 -18.75
CA VAL A 236 -8.67 -1.04 -17.67
C VAL A 236 -8.95 -2.29 -16.82
N ILE A 237 -9.15 -3.44 -17.46
CA ILE A 237 -9.32 -4.73 -16.76
C ILE A 237 -8.07 -5.07 -15.95
N SER A 238 -6.89 -4.94 -16.56
CA SER A 238 -5.59 -5.21 -15.91
C SER A 238 -5.36 -4.32 -14.70
N LEU A 239 -5.68 -3.03 -14.82
CA LEU A 239 -5.60 -2.08 -13.72
C LEU A 239 -6.52 -2.49 -12.55
N ASN A 240 -7.77 -2.85 -12.83
CA ASN A 240 -8.70 -3.25 -11.78
C ASN A 240 -8.32 -4.58 -11.13
N ILE A 241 -7.78 -5.56 -11.87
CA ILE A 241 -7.21 -6.79 -11.28
C ILE A 241 -6.07 -6.44 -10.32
N ALA A 242 -5.15 -5.53 -10.73
CA ALA A 242 -4.07 -5.05 -9.87
C ALA A 242 -4.60 -4.46 -8.57
N LEU A 243 -5.57 -3.55 -8.66
CA LEU A 243 -6.13 -2.85 -7.49
C LEU A 243 -6.87 -3.80 -6.56
N VAL A 244 -7.80 -4.61 -7.09
CA VAL A 244 -8.66 -5.50 -6.30
C VAL A 244 -7.86 -6.59 -5.58
N LEU A 245 -6.86 -7.19 -6.22
CA LEU A 245 -6.07 -8.25 -5.62
C LEU A 245 -4.85 -7.70 -4.85
N GLY A 246 -4.26 -6.60 -5.32
CA GLY A 246 -2.98 -6.11 -4.83
C GLY A 246 -2.95 -5.80 -3.34
N THR A 247 -4.03 -5.23 -2.79
CA THR A 247 -4.13 -4.91 -1.36
C THR A 247 -3.88 -6.13 -0.48
N ALA A 248 -4.37 -7.31 -0.89
CA ALA A 248 -4.18 -8.57 -0.18
C ALA A 248 -2.73 -9.09 -0.21
N GLY A 249 -1.88 -8.49 -1.03
CA GLY A 249 -0.45 -8.79 -1.13
C GLY A 249 0.49 -7.69 -0.62
N LEU A 250 -0.03 -6.55 -0.15
CA LEU A 250 0.78 -5.41 0.29
C LEU A 250 1.38 -5.63 1.69
N PRO A 251 2.72 -5.71 1.83
CA PRO A 251 3.35 -6.07 3.09
C PRO A 251 3.02 -5.11 4.25
N HIS A 252 3.00 -3.79 3.99
CA HIS A 252 2.72 -2.79 5.01
C HIS A 252 1.26 -2.80 5.50
N ILE A 253 0.32 -3.26 4.68
CA ILE A 253 -1.08 -3.50 5.09
C ILE A 253 -1.17 -4.81 5.87
N LEU A 254 -0.52 -5.86 5.38
CA LEU A 254 -0.56 -7.19 6.02
C LEU A 254 0.01 -7.17 7.45
N ILE A 255 1.07 -6.41 7.69
CA ILE A 255 1.69 -6.29 9.02
C ILE A 255 0.72 -5.69 10.06
N ARG A 256 -0.27 -4.90 9.63
CA ARG A 256 -1.30 -4.32 10.53
C ARG A 256 -2.18 -5.37 11.19
N PHE A 257 -2.37 -6.52 10.57
CA PHE A 257 -3.13 -7.61 11.18
C PHE A 257 -2.37 -8.29 12.31
N LEU A 258 -1.05 -8.14 12.34
CA LEU A 258 -0.18 -8.67 13.39
C LEU A 258 -0.04 -7.72 14.60
N THR A 259 -0.52 -6.47 14.49
CA THR A 259 -0.47 -5.48 15.58
C THR A 259 -1.60 -5.61 16.60
N VAL A 260 -2.56 -6.48 16.38
CA VAL A 260 -3.72 -6.72 17.26
C VAL A 260 -3.62 -8.06 17.98
N PRO A 261 -4.32 -8.26 19.13
CA PRO A 261 -4.14 -9.43 19.96
C PRO A 261 -4.67 -10.75 19.33
N ASP A 262 -5.73 -10.69 18.54
CA ASP A 262 -6.42 -11.87 18.02
C ASP A 262 -7.10 -11.65 16.67
N ALA A 263 -7.55 -12.73 16.03
CA ALA A 263 -8.22 -12.72 14.72
C ALA A 263 -9.56 -11.97 14.75
N LYS A 264 -10.32 -12.02 15.83
CA LYS A 264 -11.58 -11.29 15.98
C LYS A 264 -11.33 -9.77 15.96
N THR A 265 -10.28 -9.33 16.64
CA THR A 265 -9.84 -7.95 16.65
C THR A 265 -9.30 -7.52 15.27
N ALA A 266 -8.57 -8.40 14.56
CA ALA A 266 -8.14 -8.15 13.19
C ALA A 266 -9.34 -7.95 12.25
N ARG A 267 -10.34 -8.83 12.32
CA ARG A 267 -11.58 -8.72 11.54
C ARG A 267 -12.34 -7.41 11.84
N SER A 268 -12.52 -7.08 13.12
CA SER A 268 -13.15 -5.82 13.54
C SER A 268 -12.40 -4.59 13.02
N SER A 269 -11.07 -4.64 13.01
CA SER A 269 -10.23 -3.58 12.45
C SER A 269 -10.51 -3.33 10.97
N ILE A 270 -10.64 -4.41 10.18
CA ILE A 270 -10.89 -4.29 8.73
C ILE A 270 -12.30 -3.78 8.48
N VAL A 271 -13.31 -4.26 9.21
CA VAL A 271 -14.68 -3.74 9.08
C VAL A 271 -14.69 -2.24 9.30
N THR A 272 -14.03 -1.76 10.37
CA THR A 272 -13.89 -0.33 10.65
C THR A 272 -13.18 0.40 9.50
N ALA A 273 -12.05 -0.16 9.02
CA ALA A 273 -11.30 0.42 7.91
C ALA A 273 -12.13 0.48 6.62
N THR A 274 -12.89 -0.57 6.31
CA THR A 274 -13.73 -0.64 5.09
C THR A 274 -14.79 0.46 5.08
N TRP A 275 -15.45 0.74 6.21
CA TRP A 275 -16.40 1.83 6.29
C TRP A 275 -15.76 3.21 6.10
N ILE A 276 -14.62 3.44 6.74
CA ILE A 276 -13.90 4.72 6.64
C ILE A 276 -13.40 4.95 5.21
N ILE A 277 -12.77 3.93 4.62
CA ILE A 277 -12.24 3.95 3.26
C ILE A 277 -13.38 4.07 2.24
N GLY A 278 -14.49 3.35 2.46
CA GLY A 278 -15.68 3.43 1.62
C GLY A 278 -16.25 4.85 1.56
N LEU A 279 -16.45 5.47 2.73
CA LEU A 279 -16.92 6.86 2.80
C LEU A 279 -15.97 7.80 2.06
N PHE A 280 -14.66 7.65 2.25
CA PHE A 280 -13.67 8.48 1.57
C PHE A 280 -13.76 8.37 0.05
N TYR A 281 -13.82 7.13 -0.50
CA TYR A 281 -13.90 6.95 -1.95
C TYR A 281 -15.24 7.38 -2.57
N LEU A 282 -16.32 7.39 -1.79
CA LEU A 282 -17.59 8.01 -2.21
C LEU A 282 -17.50 9.53 -2.35
N LEU A 283 -16.56 10.18 -1.66
CA LEU A 283 -16.34 11.63 -1.77
C LEU A 283 -15.38 12.02 -2.92
N THR A 284 -14.60 11.07 -3.45
CA THR A 284 -13.61 11.39 -4.51
C THR A 284 -14.24 11.95 -5.80
N PRO A 285 -15.44 11.50 -6.28
CA PRO A 285 -16.11 12.16 -7.40
C PRO A 285 -16.48 13.62 -7.11
N VAL A 286 -16.92 13.91 -5.87
CA VAL A 286 -17.23 15.29 -5.49
C VAL A 286 -16.00 16.18 -5.56
N LEU A 287 -14.83 15.67 -5.10
CA LEU A 287 -13.58 16.41 -5.18
C LEU A 287 -13.10 16.56 -6.62
N GLY A 288 -13.10 15.48 -7.40
CA GLY A 288 -12.59 15.48 -8.77
C GLY A 288 -13.45 16.32 -9.71
N TYR A 289 -14.75 16.09 -9.74
CA TYR A 289 -15.67 16.90 -10.56
C TYR A 289 -15.76 18.34 -10.06
N GLY A 290 -15.72 18.55 -8.73
CA GLY A 290 -15.64 19.88 -8.15
C GLY A 290 -14.38 20.62 -8.59
N ALA A 291 -13.23 19.96 -8.65
CA ALA A 291 -11.97 20.55 -9.13
C ALA A 291 -12.06 20.87 -10.64
N ALA A 292 -12.61 19.98 -11.45
CA ALA A 292 -12.79 20.21 -12.88
C ALA A 292 -13.63 21.46 -13.19
N LEU A 293 -14.73 21.69 -12.43
CA LEU A 293 -15.63 22.83 -12.60
C LEU A 293 -15.10 24.11 -11.97
N VAL A 294 -14.50 24.04 -10.77
CA VAL A 294 -14.14 25.23 -9.98
C VAL A 294 -12.76 25.77 -10.34
N VAL A 295 -11.80 24.89 -10.55
CA VAL A 295 -10.42 25.24 -10.92
C VAL A 295 -10.27 25.27 -12.44
N GLY A 296 -10.90 24.33 -13.14
CA GLY A 296 -10.77 24.11 -14.57
C GLY A 296 -9.66 23.13 -14.93
N GLN A 297 -9.93 22.29 -15.95
CA GLN A 297 -9.01 21.23 -16.37
C GLN A 297 -7.66 21.77 -16.86
N ASP A 298 -7.71 22.88 -17.64
CA ASP A 298 -6.50 23.51 -18.19
C ASP A 298 -5.58 24.04 -17.09
N ALA A 299 -6.12 24.74 -16.09
CA ALA A 299 -5.34 25.26 -14.96
C ALA A 299 -4.75 24.14 -14.09
N ILE A 300 -5.48 23.02 -13.93
CA ILE A 300 -4.96 21.84 -13.23
C ILE A 300 -3.81 21.22 -14.02
N ALA A 301 -3.95 21.04 -15.33
CA ALA A 301 -2.96 20.44 -16.21
C ALA A 301 -1.71 21.34 -16.37
N GLU A 302 -1.87 22.66 -16.42
CA GLU A 302 -0.76 23.62 -16.47
C GLU A 302 0.09 23.56 -15.20
N ALA A 303 -0.55 23.50 -14.03
CA ALA A 303 0.16 23.40 -12.76
C ALA A 303 0.85 22.05 -12.55
N ASN A 304 0.18 20.97 -12.95
CA ASN A 304 0.73 19.60 -12.93
C ASN A 304 0.00 18.73 -13.95
N PRO A 305 0.66 18.33 -15.05
CA PRO A 305 0.02 17.53 -16.13
C PRO A 305 -0.59 16.21 -15.66
N ALA A 306 -0.08 15.66 -14.56
CA ALA A 306 -0.62 14.43 -13.95
C ALA A 306 -1.83 14.69 -13.03
N GLY A 307 -2.23 15.94 -12.82
CA GLY A 307 -3.37 16.35 -11.99
C GLY A 307 -3.16 16.19 -10.47
N ASN A 308 -1.97 15.87 -9.99
CA ASN A 308 -1.70 15.60 -8.57
C ASN A 308 -1.95 16.81 -7.65
N LEU A 309 -2.17 18.01 -8.20
CA LEU A 309 -2.40 19.25 -7.45
C LEU A 309 -3.86 19.71 -7.46
N ALA A 310 -4.79 18.97 -8.08
CA ALA A 310 -6.19 19.36 -8.21
C ALA A 310 -6.89 19.63 -6.86
N ALA A 311 -6.73 18.75 -5.86
CA ALA A 311 -7.36 18.93 -4.56
C ALA A 311 -6.80 20.12 -3.75
N PRO A 312 -5.48 20.38 -3.68
CA PRO A 312 -4.93 21.62 -3.12
C PRO A 312 -5.42 22.89 -3.83
N GLN A 313 -5.43 22.92 -5.16
CA GLN A 313 -5.94 24.05 -5.93
C GLN A 313 -7.42 24.31 -5.66
N LEU A 314 -8.24 23.26 -5.62
CA LEU A 314 -9.64 23.36 -5.25
C LEU A 314 -9.83 23.95 -3.84
N ALA A 315 -8.98 23.57 -2.89
CA ALA A 315 -9.02 24.13 -1.54
C ALA A 315 -8.71 25.65 -1.54
N ASN A 316 -7.77 26.09 -2.37
CA ASN A 316 -7.45 27.50 -2.54
C ASN A 316 -8.62 28.30 -3.10
N GLU A 317 -9.25 27.78 -4.17
CA GLU A 317 -10.38 28.44 -4.84
C GLU A 317 -11.65 28.50 -3.97
N LEU A 318 -11.85 27.53 -3.09
CA LEU A 318 -13.07 27.46 -2.25
C LEU A 318 -12.95 28.24 -0.95
N ALA A 319 -11.77 28.26 -0.32
CA ALA A 319 -11.60 28.81 1.03
C ALA A 319 -10.26 29.53 1.26
N GLY A 320 -9.53 29.81 0.19
CA GLY A 320 -8.34 30.66 0.18
C GLY A 320 -7.08 30.01 0.77
N PRO A 321 -6.01 30.83 0.93
CA PRO A 321 -4.66 30.34 1.21
C PRO A 321 -4.51 29.55 2.52
N VAL A 322 -5.29 29.87 3.54
CA VAL A 322 -5.21 29.17 4.84
C VAL A 322 -5.69 27.71 4.70
N PHE A 323 -6.79 27.50 4.00
CA PHE A 323 -7.31 26.15 3.77
C PHE A 323 -6.47 25.37 2.77
N PHE A 324 -5.94 26.02 1.75
CA PHE A 324 -4.92 25.47 0.86
C PHE A 324 -3.71 24.95 1.65
N ALA A 325 -3.16 25.77 2.55
CA ALA A 325 -2.02 25.39 3.39
C ALA A 325 -2.34 24.20 4.32
N PHE A 326 -3.54 24.20 4.93
CA PHE A 326 -4.00 23.08 5.76
C PHE A 326 -4.11 21.78 4.96
N ILE A 327 -4.81 21.79 3.82
CA ILE A 327 -4.99 20.62 2.96
C ILE A 327 -3.66 20.10 2.43
N SER A 328 -2.77 21.00 2.00
CA SER A 328 -1.43 20.63 1.54
C SER A 328 -0.57 20.02 2.66
N ALA A 329 -0.64 20.55 3.86
CA ALA A 329 0.07 20.02 5.02
C ALA A 329 -0.48 18.64 5.44
N VAL A 330 -1.80 18.42 5.40
CA VAL A 330 -2.43 17.11 5.64
C VAL A 330 -2.03 16.09 4.56
N ALA A 331 -2.01 16.49 3.28
CA ALA A 331 -1.53 15.64 2.19
C ALA A 331 -0.06 15.24 2.40
N PHE A 332 0.78 16.18 2.81
CA PHE A 332 2.18 15.93 3.14
C PHE A 332 2.33 14.96 4.33
N ALA A 333 1.60 15.18 5.43
CA ALA A 333 1.58 14.26 6.57
C ALA A 333 1.19 12.83 6.14
N THR A 334 0.27 12.76 5.17
CA THR A 334 -0.18 11.51 4.58
C THR A 334 0.97 10.77 3.87
N ILE A 335 1.76 11.48 3.09
CA ILE A 335 2.92 10.92 2.39
C ILE A 335 3.95 10.40 3.40
N VAL A 336 4.36 11.24 4.35
CA VAL A 336 5.35 10.88 5.38
C VAL A 336 4.96 9.63 6.14
N ALA A 337 3.71 9.54 6.54
CA ALA A 337 3.20 8.43 7.33
C ALA A 337 3.19 7.10 6.53
N VAL A 338 2.80 7.14 5.25
CA VAL A 338 2.78 5.93 4.39
C VAL A 338 4.19 5.46 4.10
N VAL A 339 5.11 6.38 3.76
CA VAL A 339 6.53 6.03 3.55
C VAL A 339 7.13 5.41 4.81
N ALA A 340 6.78 5.92 6.01
CA ALA A 340 7.21 5.31 7.26
C ALA A 340 6.77 3.84 7.38
N GLY A 341 5.50 3.54 7.08
CA GLY A 341 4.97 2.17 7.08
C GLY A 341 5.68 1.26 6.09
N LEU A 342 5.91 1.75 4.87
CA LEU A 342 6.61 1.02 3.80
C LEU A 342 8.06 0.68 4.18
N VAL A 343 8.79 1.66 4.72
CA VAL A 343 10.19 1.44 5.13
C VAL A 343 10.28 0.53 6.35
N VAL A 344 9.36 0.63 7.32
CA VAL A 344 9.29 -0.32 8.44
C VAL A 344 9.05 -1.72 7.92
N ALA A 345 8.10 -1.94 7.01
CA ALA A 345 7.83 -3.25 6.43
C ALA A 345 9.05 -3.81 5.67
N ALA A 346 9.66 -3.00 4.79
CA ALA A 346 10.81 -3.42 3.99
C ALA A 346 12.07 -3.67 4.82
N SER A 347 12.36 -2.79 5.79
CA SER A 347 13.52 -2.95 6.68
C SER A 347 13.36 -4.09 7.67
N SER A 348 12.12 -4.36 8.12
CA SER A 348 11.80 -5.54 8.94
C SER A 348 11.99 -6.83 8.17
N ALA A 349 11.50 -6.89 6.93
CA ALA A 349 11.71 -8.05 6.05
C ALA A 349 13.20 -8.29 5.80
N PHE A 350 13.99 -7.25 5.54
CA PHE A 350 15.43 -7.40 5.42
C PHE A 350 16.08 -7.89 6.71
N ALA A 351 15.81 -7.23 7.84
CA ALA A 351 16.52 -7.51 9.09
C ALA A 351 16.06 -8.81 9.76
N HIS A 352 14.76 -9.06 9.78
CA HIS A 352 14.20 -10.26 10.42
C HIS A 352 14.27 -11.47 9.49
N ASP A 353 13.71 -11.36 8.26
CA ASP A 353 13.56 -12.51 7.39
C ASP A 353 14.87 -12.88 6.70
N PHE A 354 15.58 -11.91 6.14
CA PHE A 354 16.82 -12.19 5.41
C PHE A 354 18.05 -12.22 6.35
N TYR A 355 18.35 -11.14 7.07
CA TYR A 355 19.58 -11.05 7.87
C TYR A 355 19.56 -12.04 9.04
N THR A 356 18.52 -12.01 9.89
CA THR A 356 18.46 -12.84 11.10
C THR A 356 18.23 -14.31 10.75
N ASN A 357 17.15 -14.62 10.01
CA ASN A 357 16.76 -16.03 9.82
C ASN A 357 17.51 -16.73 8.69
N VAL A 358 17.94 -16.02 7.62
CA VAL A 358 18.66 -16.65 6.51
C VAL A 358 20.17 -16.52 6.70
N PHE A 359 20.70 -15.29 6.85
CA PHE A 359 22.15 -15.06 6.89
C PHE A 359 22.77 -15.49 8.23
N ARG A 360 22.11 -15.21 9.37
CA ARG A 360 22.60 -15.56 10.72
C ARG A 360 22.02 -16.86 11.28
N GLY A 361 21.21 -17.58 10.53
CA GLY A 361 20.62 -18.86 10.96
C GLY A 361 19.73 -18.77 12.20
N GLY A 362 19.18 -17.60 12.51
CA GLY A 362 18.37 -17.34 13.72
C GLY A 362 19.15 -16.84 14.94
N GLU A 363 20.48 -16.74 14.87
CA GLU A 363 21.37 -16.42 16.01
C GLU A 363 21.69 -14.92 16.17
N ALA A 364 21.06 -14.02 15.40
CA ALA A 364 21.31 -12.59 15.53
C ALA A 364 20.75 -12.04 16.83
N SER A 365 21.55 -11.24 17.55
CA SER A 365 21.06 -10.52 18.72
C SER A 365 20.06 -9.42 18.33
N GLU A 366 19.18 -9.03 19.24
CA GLU A 366 18.21 -7.92 19.00
C GLU A 366 18.89 -6.62 18.55
N ARG A 367 20.07 -6.32 19.11
CA ARG A 367 20.85 -5.14 18.74
C ARG A 367 21.39 -5.22 17.31
N GLU A 368 21.81 -6.39 16.88
CA GLU A 368 22.28 -6.63 15.49
C GLU A 368 21.11 -6.51 14.52
N GLN A 369 19.95 -7.12 14.85
CA GLN A 369 18.74 -7.05 14.06
C GLN A 369 18.25 -5.60 13.88
N LEU A 370 18.19 -4.81 14.96
CA LEU A 370 17.81 -3.40 14.89
C LEU A 370 18.81 -2.54 14.10
N ARG A 371 20.13 -2.83 14.18
CA ARG A 371 21.13 -2.16 13.33
C ARG A 371 20.94 -2.51 11.85
N ALA A 372 20.72 -3.79 11.53
CA ALA A 372 20.45 -4.23 10.18
C ALA A 372 19.20 -3.56 9.61
N ALA A 373 18.12 -3.43 10.41
CA ALA A 373 16.91 -2.71 10.01
C ALA A 373 17.19 -1.24 9.69
N ARG A 374 17.99 -0.54 10.50
CA ARG A 374 18.35 0.87 10.26
C ARG A 374 19.18 1.06 8.99
N TYR A 375 20.17 0.21 8.73
CA TYR A 375 20.97 0.29 7.50
C TYR A 375 20.12 -0.04 6.28
N ALA A 376 19.24 -1.04 6.37
CA ALA A 376 18.30 -1.37 5.30
C ALA A 376 17.35 -0.21 5.02
N ALA A 377 16.80 0.43 6.06
CA ALA A 377 15.93 1.59 5.92
C ALA A 377 16.60 2.73 5.14
N VAL A 378 17.86 3.05 5.46
CA VAL A 378 18.63 4.07 4.73
C VAL A 378 18.86 3.66 3.28
N GLY A 379 19.35 2.43 3.04
CA GLY A 379 19.61 1.95 1.68
C GLY A 379 18.37 1.91 0.79
N ILE A 380 17.24 1.43 1.32
CA ILE A 380 15.96 1.38 0.61
C ILE A 380 15.45 2.80 0.31
N SER A 381 15.57 3.72 1.27
CA SER A 381 15.15 5.11 1.07
C SER A 381 15.98 5.82 0.00
N VAL A 382 17.31 5.64 0.01
CA VAL A 382 18.19 6.20 -1.04
C VAL A 382 17.83 5.66 -2.42
N ALA A 383 17.62 4.34 -2.53
CA ALA A 383 17.19 3.72 -3.80
C ALA A 383 15.84 4.26 -4.27
N ALA A 384 14.87 4.41 -3.36
CA ALA A 384 13.56 4.96 -3.71
C ALA A 384 13.62 6.44 -4.17
N ILE A 385 14.47 7.27 -3.53
CA ILE A 385 14.71 8.66 -3.96
C ILE A 385 15.23 8.67 -5.41
N LEU A 386 16.26 7.89 -5.70
CA LEU A 386 16.86 7.83 -7.05
C LEU A 386 15.87 7.38 -8.11
N LEU A 387 15.03 6.38 -7.79
CA LEU A 387 14.02 5.86 -8.70
C LEU A 387 12.81 6.80 -8.85
N ALA A 388 12.54 7.68 -7.89
CA ALA A 388 11.46 8.65 -7.98
C ALA A 388 11.79 9.86 -8.88
N LEU A 389 13.08 10.17 -9.10
CA LEU A 389 13.47 11.35 -9.89
C LEU A 389 12.87 11.37 -11.32
N PRO A 390 12.84 10.27 -12.08
CA PRO A 390 12.23 10.26 -13.42
C PRO A 390 10.69 10.16 -13.42
N ALA A 391 10.03 10.16 -12.26
CA ALA A 391 8.60 9.87 -12.15
C ALA A 391 7.70 11.13 -12.11
N GLU A 392 8.21 12.33 -12.38
CA GLU A 392 7.53 13.62 -12.25
C GLU A 392 6.19 13.69 -13.01
N SER A 393 6.15 13.15 -14.22
CA SER A 393 4.99 13.23 -15.11
C SER A 393 3.86 12.23 -14.80
N PHE A 394 4.06 11.34 -13.81
CA PHE A 394 3.07 10.31 -13.50
C PHE A 394 2.05 10.75 -12.46
N ASN A 395 0.81 10.29 -12.65
CA ASN A 395 -0.19 10.37 -11.60
C ASN A 395 0.15 9.43 -10.44
N VAL A 396 0.07 9.94 -9.20
CA VAL A 396 0.45 9.20 -7.98
C VAL A 396 -0.41 7.95 -7.79
N ALA A 397 -1.72 8.01 -8.08
CA ALA A 397 -2.60 6.86 -7.95
C ALA A 397 -2.26 5.75 -8.94
N PHE A 398 -1.85 6.11 -10.15
CA PHE A 398 -1.40 5.16 -11.14
C PHE A 398 -0.08 4.46 -10.73
N LEU A 399 0.90 5.22 -10.23
CA LEU A 399 2.15 4.63 -9.71
C LEU A 399 1.90 3.67 -8.55
N VAL A 400 0.96 4.01 -7.65
CA VAL A 400 0.54 3.09 -6.58
C VAL A 400 -0.10 1.85 -7.15
N ALA A 401 -0.92 1.96 -8.21
CA ALA A 401 -1.52 0.80 -8.87
C ALA A 401 -0.48 -0.16 -9.47
N LEU A 402 0.70 0.33 -9.90
CA LEU A 402 1.82 -0.54 -10.32
C LEU A 402 2.39 -1.33 -9.13
N ALA A 403 2.54 -0.71 -7.96
CA ALA A 403 2.94 -1.44 -6.74
C ALA A 403 1.93 -2.54 -6.38
N PHE A 404 0.64 -2.25 -6.55
CA PHE A 404 -0.43 -3.23 -6.35
C PHE A 404 -0.38 -4.37 -7.37
N ALA A 405 -0.06 -4.08 -8.63
CA ALA A 405 0.14 -5.10 -9.66
C ALA A 405 1.27 -6.07 -9.28
N VAL A 406 2.40 -5.55 -8.81
CA VAL A 406 3.53 -6.38 -8.33
C VAL A 406 3.12 -7.22 -7.11
N ALA A 407 2.42 -6.62 -6.14
CA ALA A 407 1.93 -7.32 -4.96
C ALA A 407 0.90 -8.41 -5.29
N ALA A 408 -0.04 -8.12 -6.20
CA ALA A 408 -1.03 -9.07 -6.70
C ALA A 408 -0.37 -10.27 -7.39
N SER A 409 0.70 -10.04 -8.13
CA SER A 409 1.37 -11.07 -8.93
C SER A 409 2.29 -11.96 -8.09
N ALA A 410 3.05 -11.37 -7.16
CA ALA A 410 4.04 -12.08 -6.37
C ALA A 410 3.45 -12.72 -5.10
N ASN A 411 2.71 -11.95 -4.30
CA ASN A 411 2.32 -12.36 -2.96
C ASN A 411 0.96 -13.06 -2.90
N VAL A 412 -0.06 -12.56 -3.63
CA VAL A 412 -1.43 -13.06 -3.51
C VAL A 412 -1.55 -14.54 -3.89
N PRO A 413 -0.99 -15.04 -5.01
CA PRO A 413 -1.04 -16.46 -5.34
C PRO A 413 -0.47 -17.33 -4.22
N VAL A 414 0.68 -16.94 -3.68
CA VAL A 414 1.38 -17.71 -2.64
C VAL A 414 0.62 -17.70 -1.32
N ILE A 415 0.09 -16.54 -0.90
CA ILE A 415 -0.73 -16.42 0.31
C ILE A 415 -1.98 -17.31 0.20
N LEU A 416 -2.75 -17.18 -0.88
CA LEU A 416 -3.98 -17.95 -1.07
C LEU A 416 -3.71 -19.46 -1.14
N LEU A 417 -2.72 -19.88 -1.91
CA LEU A 417 -2.43 -21.31 -2.05
C LEU A 417 -1.79 -21.90 -0.79
N THR A 418 -1.09 -21.10 0.01
CA THR A 418 -0.62 -21.53 1.35
C THR A 418 -1.80 -21.86 2.26
N ILE A 419 -2.87 -21.07 2.22
CA ILE A 419 -4.05 -21.26 3.09
C ILE A 419 -5.00 -22.33 2.53
N PHE A 420 -5.26 -22.33 1.21
CA PHE A 420 -6.39 -23.06 0.62
C PHE A 420 -6.01 -24.28 -0.22
N TRP A 421 -4.73 -24.49 -0.58
CA TRP A 421 -4.36 -25.61 -1.47
C TRP A 421 -3.50 -26.66 -0.77
N LYS A 422 -4.10 -27.87 -0.56
CA LYS A 422 -3.47 -28.99 0.18
C LYS A 422 -2.13 -29.44 -0.42
N ARG A 423 -2.01 -29.49 -1.76
CA ARG A 423 -0.81 -30.00 -2.45
C ARG A 423 0.34 -28.98 -2.52
N PHE A 424 0.07 -27.72 -2.21
CA PHE A 424 1.05 -26.64 -2.31
C PHE A 424 2.28 -26.92 -1.45
N ASN A 425 3.47 -26.66 -2.00
CA ASN A 425 4.75 -26.99 -1.38
C ASN A 425 5.75 -25.84 -1.49
N THR A 426 6.92 -26.01 -0.86
CA THR A 426 8.01 -25.02 -0.81
C THR A 426 8.46 -24.57 -2.20
N THR A 427 8.67 -25.51 -3.14
CA THR A 427 9.09 -25.19 -4.51
C THR A 427 8.03 -24.35 -5.22
N GLY A 428 6.75 -24.70 -5.06
CA GLY A 428 5.63 -23.91 -5.60
C GLY A 428 5.57 -22.50 -5.02
N ALA A 429 5.83 -22.33 -3.72
CA ALA A 429 5.86 -21.02 -3.08
C ALA A 429 6.99 -20.14 -3.63
N VAL A 430 8.20 -20.68 -3.72
CA VAL A 430 9.38 -19.96 -4.23
C VAL A 430 9.22 -19.60 -5.71
N THR A 431 8.86 -20.57 -6.55
CA THR A 431 8.75 -20.35 -8.00
C THR A 431 7.58 -19.41 -8.34
N GLY A 432 6.43 -19.57 -7.68
CA GLY A 432 5.28 -18.70 -7.90
C GLY A 432 5.56 -17.25 -7.55
N MET A 433 6.19 -17.01 -6.39
CA MET A 433 6.55 -15.66 -5.95
C MET A 433 7.59 -15.03 -6.89
N LEU A 434 8.63 -15.78 -7.30
CA LEU A 434 9.66 -15.27 -8.21
C LEU A 434 9.08 -15.00 -9.62
N VAL A 435 8.30 -15.92 -10.17
CA VAL A 435 7.68 -15.74 -11.48
C VAL A 435 6.72 -14.55 -11.47
N GLY A 436 5.88 -14.43 -10.44
CA GLY A 436 4.98 -13.29 -10.28
C GLY A 436 5.73 -11.96 -10.13
N LEU A 437 6.77 -11.93 -9.29
CA LEU A 437 7.58 -10.74 -9.06
C LEU A 437 8.32 -10.30 -10.33
N ILE A 438 9.07 -11.22 -10.93
CA ILE A 438 9.91 -10.93 -12.10
C ILE A 438 9.03 -10.54 -13.30
N SER A 439 7.97 -11.29 -13.56
CA SER A 439 7.08 -10.98 -14.69
C SER A 439 6.42 -9.60 -14.51
N ALA A 440 5.93 -9.26 -13.31
CA ALA A 440 5.34 -7.96 -13.08
C ALA A 440 6.34 -6.82 -13.29
N VAL A 441 7.54 -6.92 -12.72
CA VAL A 441 8.58 -5.89 -12.86
C VAL A 441 9.05 -5.76 -14.31
N VAL A 442 9.34 -6.88 -14.98
CA VAL A 442 9.80 -6.86 -16.37
C VAL A 442 8.73 -6.26 -17.29
N LEU A 443 7.46 -6.67 -17.14
CA LEU A 443 6.37 -6.13 -17.95
C LEU A 443 6.15 -4.63 -17.71
N VAL A 444 6.37 -4.11 -16.50
CA VAL A 444 6.35 -2.65 -16.26
C VAL A 444 7.49 -1.96 -17.00
N ILE A 445 8.71 -2.51 -16.95
CA ILE A 445 9.88 -1.90 -17.59
C ILE A 445 9.72 -1.84 -19.12
N ILE A 446 9.15 -2.87 -19.74
CA ILE A 446 8.97 -2.94 -21.21
C ILE A 446 7.62 -2.40 -21.69
N SER A 447 6.84 -1.77 -20.80
CA SER A 447 5.51 -1.18 -21.07
C SER A 447 5.61 0.29 -21.47
N PRO A 448 4.50 0.91 -21.95
CA PRO A 448 4.42 2.34 -22.24
C PRO A 448 4.72 3.27 -21.03
N ASN A 449 4.83 2.72 -19.82
CA ASN A 449 5.20 3.51 -18.63
C ASN A 449 6.69 3.91 -18.63
N VAL A 450 7.55 3.07 -19.20
CA VAL A 450 9.01 3.29 -19.20
C VAL A 450 9.51 3.49 -20.63
N LEU A 451 9.03 2.68 -21.58
CA LEU A 451 9.36 2.76 -22.99
C LEU A 451 8.24 3.52 -23.72
N THR A 452 8.43 4.81 -23.96
CA THR A 452 7.36 5.68 -24.48
C THR A 452 7.36 5.88 -25.99
N GLY A 453 8.31 5.22 -26.69
CA GLY A 453 8.51 5.44 -28.13
C GLY A 453 9.26 6.73 -28.45
N PRO A 454 9.67 6.91 -29.73
CA PRO A 454 10.43 8.09 -30.15
C PRO A 454 9.60 9.39 -30.21
N ASN A 455 8.28 9.30 -30.29
CA ASN A 455 7.35 10.42 -30.37
C ASN A 455 6.19 10.23 -29.38
N PRO A 456 6.40 10.40 -28.07
CA PRO A 456 5.35 10.26 -27.08
C PRO A 456 4.29 11.35 -27.25
N GLU A 457 3.01 10.97 -27.17
CA GLU A 457 1.94 11.96 -27.12
C GLU A 457 2.00 12.71 -25.77
N PRO A 458 1.85 14.04 -25.76
CA PRO A 458 1.75 14.82 -24.54
C PRO A 458 0.59 14.29 -23.64
N PRO A 459 0.74 14.26 -22.29
CA PRO A 459 1.80 14.90 -21.48
C PRO A 459 3.00 13.99 -21.15
N ALA A 460 3.15 12.81 -21.79
CA ALA A 460 4.19 11.86 -21.43
C ALA A 460 5.59 12.39 -21.78
N THR A 461 6.43 12.53 -20.76
CA THR A 461 7.88 12.67 -20.94
C THR A 461 8.49 11.28 -20.99
N PRO A 462 9.19 10.90 -22.07
CA PRO A 462 9.75 9.56 -22.17
C PRO A 462 10.84 9.35 -21.11
N ILE A 463 10.74 8.28 -20.36
CA ILE A 463 11.86 7.82 -19.51
C ILE A 463 12.94 7.25 -20.43
N ILE A 464 12.53 6.37 -21.37
CA ILE A 464 13.40 5.81 -22.40
C ILE A 464 12.69 5.91 -23.75
N PRO A 465 13.25 6.63 -24.76
CA PRO A 465 12.61 6.84 -26.06
C PRO A 465 12.79 5.64 -27.00
N ILE A 466 12.34 4.47 -26.59
CA ILE A 466 12.35 3.21 -27.32
C ILE A 466 10.93 2.68 -27.39
N ASP A 467 10.52 2.05 -28.49
CA ASP A 467 9.19 1.47 -28.64
C ASP A 467 8.95 0.39 -27.57
N TYR A 468 7.77 0.46 -26.96
CA TYR A 468 7.38 -0.54 -25.96
C TYR A 468 7.12 -1.90 -26.61
N ILE A 469 7.46 -2.96 -25.86
CA ILE A 469 7.27 -4.36 -26.29
C ILE A 469 5.94 -4.90 -25.77
N PHE A 470 5.59 -4.51 -24.54
CA PHE A 470 4.34 -4.91 -23.87
C PHE A 470 3.32 -3.76 -23.96
N PRO A 471 2.12 -3.98 -24.54
CA PRO A 471 1.22 -2.89 -24.90
C PRO A 471 0.39 -2.36 -23.72
N LEU A 472 0.25 -3.10 -22.61
CA LEU A 472 -0.55 -2.66 -21.46
C LEU A 472 0.28 -1.81 -20.49
N LYS A 473 -0.33 -0.76 -19.95
CA LYS A 473 0.25 0.04 -18.87
C LYS A 473 0.29 -0.72 -17.54
N SER A 474 -0.75 -1.52 -17.25
CA SER A 474 -0.79 -2.40 -16.07
C SER A 474 -0.44 -3.84 -16.43
N PRO A 475 0.52 -4.50 -15.73
CA PRO A 475 0.94 -5.86 -16.05
C PRO A 475 0.02 -6.95 -15.50
N ALA A 476 -0.92 -6.63 -14.60
CA ALA A 476 -1.60 -7.60 -13.74
C ALA A 476 -2.39 -8.67 -14.50
N LEU A 477 -2.99 -8.32 -15.64
CA LEU A 477 -3.73 -9.28 -16.47
C LEU A 477 -2.87 -10.46 -16.93
N VAL A 478 -1.56 -10.25 -17.06
CA VAL A 478 -0.58 -11.27 -17.46
C VAL A 478 0.20 -11.79 -16.26
N SER A 479 0.74 -10.89 -15.44
CA SER A 479 1.64 -11.27 -14.35
C SER A 479 0.95 -12.00 -13.19
N VAL A 480 -0.31 -11.71 -12.88
CA VAL A 480 -1.06 -12.44 -11.83
C VAL A 480 -1.31 -13.90 -12.24
N PRO A 481 -1.86 -14.21 -13.43
CA PRO A 481 -1.94 -15.58 -13.91
C PRO A 481 -0.60 -16.30 -13.98
N LEU A 482 0.48 -15.61 -14.38
CA LEU A 482 1.83 -16.18 -14.38
C LEU A 482 2.31 -16.53 -12.95
N GLY A 483 2.00 -15.72 -11.95
CA GLY A 483 2.26 -16.03 -10.55
C GLY A 483 1.56 -17.31 -10.09
N PHE A 484 0.26 -17.45 -10.37
CA PHE A 484 -0.50 -18.69 -10.10
C PHE A 484 0.05 -19.89 -10.87
N LEU A 485 0.39 -19.72 -12.14
CA LEU A 485 0.99 -20.77 -12.96
C LEU A 485 2.35 -21.19 -12.41
N GLY A 486 3.19 -20.25 -11.98
CA GLY A 486 4.45 -20.52 -11.31
C GLY A 486 4.27 -21.34 -10.03
N CYS A 487 3.27 -20.99 -9.21
CA CYS A 487 2.89 -21.78 -8.04
C CYS A 487 2.49 -23.20 -8.40
N TYR A 488 1.66 -23.37 -9.43
CA TYR A 488 1.15 -24.67 -9.87
C TYR A 488 2.28 -25.55 -10.43
N LEU A 489 3.04 -25.05 -11.39
CA LEU A 489 4.14 -25.80 -12.01
C LEU A 489 5.26 -26.10 -11.00
N GLY A 490 5.63 -25.14 -10.15
CA GLY A 490 6.61 -25.35 -9.09
C GLY A 490 6.16 -26.42 -8.09
N THR A 491 4.87 -26.48 -7.80
CA THR A 491 4.30 -27.53 -6.93
C THR A 491 4.42 -28.91 -7.57
N LEU A 492 4.17 -29.02 -8.87
CA LEU A 492 4.32 -30.29 -9.58
C LEU A 492 5.79 -30.75 -9.62
N LEU A 493 6.71 -29.83 -9.87
CA LEU A 493 8.15 -30.11 -9.94
C LEU A 493 8.74 -30.47 -8.56
N GLY A 494 8.21 -29.87 -7.49
CA GLY A 494 8.69 -30.06 -6.11
C GLY A 494 8.16 -31.30 -5.40
N GLY A 495 7.33 -32.13 -6.02
CA GLY A 495 6.58 -33.21 -5.36
C GLY A 495 7.42 -34.17 -4.49
N ARG A 496 8.54 -34.69 -5.01
CA ARG A 496 9.45 -35.58 -4.26
C ARG A 496 10.20 -34.85 -3.13
N GLY A 497 10.53 -33.58 -3.32
CA GLY A 497 11.16 -32.74 -2.29
C GLY A 497 10.20 -32.47 -1.13
N ALA A 498 8.92 -32.22 -1.43
CA ALA A 498 7.90 -31.93 -0.45
C ALA A 498 7.62 -33.13 0.50
N GLU A 499 7.71 -34.36 0.03
CA GLU A 499 7.61 -35.55 0.88
C GLU A 499 8.75 -35.61 1.89
N ARG A 500 9.99 -35.40 1.46
CA ARG A 500 11.16 -35.33 2.34
C ARG A 500 11.07 -34.19 3.36
N GLU A 501 10.63 -33.01 2.93
CA GLU A 501 10.45 -31.85 3.81
C GLU A 501 9.40 -32.09 4.90
N ARG A 502 8.34 -32.87 4.60
CA ARG A 502 7.33 -33.30 5.61
C ARG A 502 7.90 -34.31 6.58
N GLU A 503 8.63 -35.33 6.10
CA GLU A 503 9.29 -36.31 6.94
C GLU A 503 10.33 -35.68 7.88
N GLN A 504 10.98 -34.61 7.42
CA GLN A 504 11.96 -33.84 8.22
C GLN A 504 11.32 -32.76 9.12
N GLY A 505 9.97 -32.62 9.12
CA GLY A 505 9.29 -31.60 9.89
C GLY A 505 9.49 -30.15 9.39
N ILE A 506 10.06 -29.98 8.19
CA ILE A 506 10.28 -28.65 7.56
C ILE A 506 8.98 -28.08 7.00
N GLN A 507 8.15 -28.97 6.44
CA GLN A 507 6.82 -28.59 5.92
C GLN A 507 5.73 -29.06 6.87
N THR A 508 4.98 -28.14 7.48
CA THR A 508 3.82 -28.43 8.33
C THR A 508 2.66 -29.03 7.51
N SER A 509 1.93 -29.95 8.08
CA SER A 509 0.78 -30.58 7.41
C SER A 509 -0.31 -29.55 7.06
N TYR A 510 -1.02 -29.79 5.95
CA TYR A 510 -2.10 -28.90 5.53
C TYR A 510 -3.25 -28.85 6.54
N ASP A 511 -3.58 -29.97 7.14
CA ASP A 511 -4.71 -30.07 8.08
C ASP A 511 -4.40 -29.26 9.35
N GLU A 512 -3.16 -29.28 9.84
CA GLU A 512 -2.68 -28.43 10.93
C GLU A 512 -2.68 -26.95 10.57
N ILE A 513 -2.18 -26.58 9.37
CA ILE A 513 -2.23 -25.21 8.88
C ILE A 513 -3.67 -24.72 8.77
N ARG A 514 -4.60 -25.56 8.31
CA ARG A 514 -6.01 -25.21 8.20
C ARG A 514 -6.65 -24.96 9.57
N VAL A 515 -6.35 -25.79 10.56
CA VAL A 515 -6.81 -25.58 11.94
C VAL A 515 -6.23 -24.27 12.46
N ARG A 516 -4.91 -24.07 12.35
CA ARG A 516 -4.25 -22.86 12.81
C ARG A 516 -4.79 -21.60 12.13
N ALA A 517 -4.96 -21.61 10.81
CA ALA A 517 -5.49 -20.48 10.05
C ALA A 517 -6.89 -20.06 10.51
N ASN A 518 -7.75 -21.02 10.88
CA ASN A 518 -9.13 -20.74 11.28
C ASN A 518 -9.31 -20.47 12.77
N THR A 519 -8.45 -21.03 13.64
CA THR A 519 -8.64 -21.00 15.10
C THR A 519 -7.53 -20.26 15.86
N GLY A 520 -6.35 -20.13 15.26
CA GLY A 520 -5.15 -19.61 15.92
C GLY A 520 -4.43 -20.64 16.83
N ILE A 521 -4.93 -21.88 16.93
CA ILE A 521 -4.35 -22.94 17.74
C ILE A 521 -3.04 -23.41 17.09
N ILE A 522 -1.93 -23.35 17.84
CA ILE A 522 -0.61 -23.73 17.34
C ILE A 522 -0.32 -25.21 17.60
N ASN A 523 -0.83 -25.77 18.69
CA ASN A 523 -0.57 -27.14 19.11
C ASN A 523 -1.90 -27.86 19.44
N VAL A 524 -2.54 -28.42 18.41
CA VAL A 524 -3.86 -29.06 18.50
C VAL A 524 -3.84 -30.21 19.48
N GLU A 525 -2.76 -31.02 19.55
CA GLU A 525 -2.64 -32.15 20.47
C GLU A 525 -2.55 -31.71 21.93
N GLN A 526 -1.90 -30.60 22.20
CA GLN A 526 -1.77 -30.04 23.55
C GLN A 526 -3.11 -29.49 24.04
N GLU A 527 -3.84 -28.77 23.21
CA GLU A 527 -5.16 -28.23 23.57
C GLU A 527 -6.21 -29.36 23.75
N ILE A 528 -6.14 -30.41 22.93
CA ILE A 528 -7.01 -31.58 23.12
C ILE A 528 -6.71 -32.28 24.48
N ARG A 529 -5.44 -32.37 24.88
CA ARG A 529 -5.06 -32.90 26.19
C ARG A 529 -5.52 -32.02 27.35
N GLU A 530 -5.40 -30.70 27.21
CA GLU A 530 -5.82 -29.73 28.22
C GLU A 530 -7.36 -29.60 28.30
N ALA A 531 -8.07 -29.80 27.20
CA ALA A 531 -9.54 -29.79 27.13
C ALA A 531 -10.18 -31.13 27.54
N SER A 532 -9.41 -32.22 27.53
CA SER A 532 -9.89 -33.53 28.06
C SER A 532 -9.74 -33.51 29.58
N PRO A 533 -10.85 -33.51 30.36
CA PRO A 533 -10.74 -33.60 31.81
C PRO A 533 -9.95 -34.87 32.14
N ALA A 534 -8.92 -34.74 32.97
CA ALA A 534 -8.20 -35.88 33.50
C ALA A 534 -9.24 -36.83 34.10
N GLU A 535 -9.39 -38.04 33.54
CA GLU A 535 -10.13 -39.10 34.21
C GLU A 535 -9.44 -39.31 35.56
N GLU A 536 -10.07 -38.81 36.64
CA GLU A 536 -9.66 -39.17 37.99
C GLU A 536 -9.62 -40.71 38.08
N PRO A 537 -8.52 -41.30 38.52
CA PRO A 537 -8.46 -42.74 38.71
C PRO A 537 -9.54 -43.12 39.73
N ARG A 538 -10.58 -43.84 39.30
CA ARG A 538 -11.58 -44.43 40.18
C ARG A 538 -10.82 -45.32 41.14
N THR A 539 -10.61 -44.82 42.37
CA THR A 539 -10.18 -45.65 43.51
C THR A 539 -11.30 -46.61 43.81
N THR A 540 -11.11 -47.86 43.46
CA THR A 540 -11.88 -49.01 43.93
C THR A 540 -11.46 -49.39 45.35
#